data_90a31d0ee12636f4a415e605d7dc6584
#
_entry.id   90a31d0ee12636f4a415e605d7dc6584
#
_cell.length_a   1.000
_cell.length_b   1.000
_cell.length_c   1.000
_cell.angle_alpha   90.00
_cell.angle_beta   90.00
_cell.angle_gamma   90.00
#
_symmetry.space_group_name_H-M   'P 1'
#
loop_
_entity.id
_entity.type
_entity.pdbx_description
1 polymer ?
#
loop_
_entity_poly.entity_id
_entity_poly.type
_entity_poly.pdbx_seq_one_letter_code
_entity_poly.pdbx_strand_id
1 'polypeptide(L)'
;MELGLYVDAHLGIGPTARAAEDAGFTHVWVYDSPLIFGDVYLACLVAAQATERIAVGPGVTTPRSRPAFATAQALATLAVAAPGRVVLGIGSGNSARWSLGMQPSTLAELHETIGVVRSLLERRSATYREGDRAQSIRFVHPEGRWLDLERPVPVWVSAFGPRGQRLAGADADGVLVRWEGAEALAAVRERVRAGAVEAGRDPDAIKLGVVFAVSPIESAGELETPLARENLGPLVVSRLRYLTANHASADEVPERFRAGFSAYQRYRAGLDAETRHLENYLGYLVFTPEHLEEFVTPESMRTVCRVGSPAEVAAELQAMADAGVDHVSLQLSGDARPFLARLASAVLPLLRDNDAHG
;
A
#
# COMPACT_ATOMS: atom_id res chain seq x y z
N MET A 1 -13.95 -11.43 2.10
CA MET A 1 -13.03 -10.28 1.87
C MET A 1 -11.82 -10.40 2.80
N GLU A 2 -10.60 -10.32 2.26
CA GLU A 2 -9.36 -10.40 3.01
C GLU A 2 -8.99 -9.04 3.63
N LEU A 3 -8.30 -9.05 4.79
CA LEU A 3 -7.82 -7.82 5.43
C LEU A 3 -6.30 -7.77 5.44
N GLY A 4 -5.73 -6.63 5.09
CA GLY A 4 -4.31 -6.33 5.17
C GLY A 4 -4.03 -5.11 6.06
N LEU A 5 -2.85 -5.04 6.62
CA LEU A 5 -2.37 -3.92 7.41
C LEU A 5 -1.10 -3.34 6.78
N TYR A 6 -1.09 -2.04 6.53
CA TYR A 6 0.14 -1.31 6.20
C TYR A 6 0.91 -0.96 7.47
N VAL A 7 2.22 -1.17 7.44
CA VAL A 7 3.11 -0.92 8.57
C VAL A 7 4.44 -0.31 8.11
N ASP A 8 5.06 0.45 9.01
CA ASP A 8 6.37 1.06 8.79
C ASP A 8 7.46 -0.02 8.78
N ALA A 9 8.46 0.15 7.91
CA ALA A 9 9.62 -0.73 7.90
C ALA A 9 10.57 -0.41 9.05
N HIS A 10 10.55 -1.26 10.10
CA HIS A 10 11.48 -1.18 11.24
C HIS A 10 11.66 -2.54 11.90
N LEU A 11 12.76 -2.74 12.64
CA LEU A 11 13.06 -4.03 13.25
C LEU A 11 12.18 -4.38 14.48
N GLY A 12 11.36 -3.46 14.96
CA GLY A 12 10.38 -3.68 16.02
C GLY A 12 8.99 -4.10 15.52
N ILE A 13 8.80 -4.41 14.24
CA ILE A 13 7.49 -4.68 13.60
C ILE A 13 6.82 -5.98 14.09
N GLY A 14 7.58 -6.94 14.62
CA GLY A 14 7.10 -8.28 14.96
C GLY A 14 5.84 -8.31 15.83
N PRO A 15 5.77 -7.60 16.97
CA PRO A 15 4.57 -7.54 17.81
C PRO A 15 3.33 -7.00 17.08
N THR A 16 3.49 -6.02 16.19
CA THR A 16 2.38 -5.48 15.38
C THR A 16 1.91 -6.49 14.33
N ALA A 17 2.83 -7.19 13.67
CA ALA A 17 2.49 -8.24 12.72
C ALA A 17 1.75 -9.41 13.40
N ARG A 18 2.19 -9.82 14.61
CA ARG A 18 1.51 -10.83 15.43
C ARG A 18 0.11 -10.36 15.82
N ALA A 19 -0.05 -9.13 16.30
CA ALA A 19 -1.35 -8.58 16.67
C ALA A 19 -2.31 -8.52 15.46
N ALA A 20 -1.81 -8.23 14.27
CA ALA A 20 -2.61 -8.26 13.04
C ALA A 20 -3.06 -9.70 12.71
N GLU A 21 -2.15 -10.69 12.81
CA GLU A 21 -2.48 -12.09 12.60
C GLU A 21 -3.52 -12.59 13.60
N ASP A 22 -3.37 -12.25 14.89
CA ASP A 22 -4.30 -12.64 15.95
C ASP A 22 -5.68 -11.98 15.78
N ALA A 23 -5.73 -10.78 15.19
CA ALA A 23 -6.96 -10.09 14.81
C ALA A 23 -7.63 -10.67 13.55
N GLY A 24 -6.99 -11.65 12.86
CA GLY A 24 -7.53 -12.30 11.67
C GLY A 24 -7.17 -11.62 10.36
N PHE A 25 -6.18 -10.74 10.35
CA PHE A 25 -5.64 -10.18 9.12
C PHE A 25 -4.89 -11.25 8.32
N THR A 26 -4.93 -11.12 7.01
CA THR A 26 -4.30 -12.07 6.07
C THR A 26 -3.00 -11.56 5.48
N HIS A 27 -2.75 -10.24 5.52
CA HIS A 27 -1.57 -9.61 4.93
C HIS A 27 -0.98 -8.54 5.83
N VAL A 28 0.35 -8.47 5.87
CA VAL A 28 1.13 -7.33 6.35
C VAL A 28 1.90 -6.75 5.17
N TRP A 29 1.58 -5.51 4.84
CA TRP A 29 2.20 -4.72 3.79
C TRP A 29 3.22 -3.76 4.42
N VAL A 30 4.51 -3.98 4.16
CA VAL A 30 5.58 -3.16 4.73
C VAL A 30 5.97 -2.05 3.75
N TYR A 31 5.97 -0.79 4.20
CA TYR A 31 6.33 0.33 3.34
C TYR A 31 7.77 0.26 2.85
N ASP A 32 8.00 0.52 1.55
CA ASP A 32 9.32 0.69 0.95
C ASP A 32 9.50 2.14 0.44
N SER A 33 9.83 3.03 1.35
CA SER A 33 10.20 4.41 1.02
C SER A 33 11.60 4.68 1.56
N PRO A 34 12.64 4.51 0.73
CA PRO A 34 14.04 4.72 1.13
C PRO A 34 14.27 6.10 1.76
N LEU A 35 15.11 6.16 2.79
CA LEU A 35 15.44 7.33 3.59
C LEU A 35 14.29 7.89 4.46
N ILE A 36 13.10 7.30 4.38
CA ILE A 36 11.97 7.60 5.29
C ILE A 36 11.85 6.48 6.32
N PHE A 37 11.89 5.23 5.88
CA PHE A 37 11.78 4.04 6.73
C PHE A 37 13.05 3.20 6.68
N GLY A 38 13.10 2.15 7.50
CA GLY A 38 14.13 1.12 7.45
C GLY A 38 14.05 0.27 6.17
N ASP A 39 14.95 -0.74 6.06
CA ASP A 39 14.93 -1.66 4.93
C ASP A 39 13.70 -2.56 4.97
N VAL A 40 12.94 -2.57 3.87
CA VAL A 40 11.67 -3.27 3.76
C VAL A 40 11.82 -4.78 3.92
N TYR A 41 12.85 -5.40 3.34
CA TYR A 41 13.03 -6.86 3.39
C TYR A 41 13.52 -7.35 4.74
N LEU A 42 14.34 -6.56 5.46
CA LEU A 42 14.70 -6.86 6.84
C LEU A 42 13.46 -6.77 7.75
N ALA A 43 12.63 -5.77 7.58
CA ALA A 43 11.37 -5.66 8.32
C ALA A 43 10.39 -6.79 7.98
N CYS A 44 10.24 -7.16 6.69
CA CYS A 44 9.45 -8.32 6.28
C CYS A 44 9.95 -9.62 6.91
N LEU A 45 11.28 -9.82 7.02
CA LEU A 45 11.84 -10.99 7.67
C LEU A 45 11.44 -11.05 9.16
N VAL A 46 11.53 -9.93 9.88
CA VAL A 46 11.11 -9.87 11.30
C VAL A 46 9.62 -10.15 11.43
N ALA A 47 8.76 -9.59 10.58
CA ALA A 47 7.33 -9.87 10.56
C ALA A 47 7.05 -11.35 10.27
N ALA A 48 7.74 -11.93 9.28
CA ALA A 48 7.61 -13.34 8.91
C ALA A 48 7.99 -14.29 10.05
N GLN A 49 9.06 -13.99 10.79
CA GLN A 49 9.52 -14.77 11.95
C GLN A 49 8.59 -14.65 13.16
N ALA A 50 7.88 -13.53 13.29
CA ALA A 50 6.92 -13.30 14.38
C ALA A 50 5.55 -13.92 14.12
N THR A 51 5.26 -14.42 12.92
CA THR A 51 3.92 -14.87 12.47
C THR A 51 3.98 -16.25 11.83
N GLU A 52 2.82 -16.92 11.71
CA GLU A 52 2.72 -18.30 11.20
C GLU A 52 1.87 -18.42 9.93
N ARG A 53 0.89 -17.55 9.74
CA ARG A 53 -0.14 -17.66 8.68
C ARG A 53 -0.20 -16.44 7.76
N ILE A 54 0.01 -15.25 8.32
CA ILE A 54 -0.17 -13.99 7.60
C ILE A 54 0.86 -13.85 6.46
N ALA A 55 0.40 -13.40 5.32
CA ALA A 55 1.28 -13.08 4.19
C ALA A 55 2.03 -11.77 4.46
N VAL A 56 3.31 -11.72 4.06
CA VAL A 56 4.20 -10.59 4.32
C VAL A 56 4.91 -10.18 3.03
N GLY A 57 4.97 -8.89 2.78
CA GLY A 57 5.71 -8.35 1.65
C GLY A 57 5.76 -6.84 1.59
N PRO A 58 6.53 -6.29 0.64
CA PRO A 58 6.57 -4.84 0.44
C PRO A 58 5.21 -4.30 0.02
N GLY A 59 4.78 -3.19 0.60
CA GLY A 59 3.53 -2.51 0.30
C GLY A 59 3.70 -1.00 0.07
N VAL A 60 4.29 -0.55 -1.05
CA VAL A 60 4.79 -1.27 -2.21
C VAL A 60 6.23 -0.85 -2.53
N THR A 61 7.02 -1.77 -3.07
CA THR A 61 8.33 -1.41 -3.63
C THR A 61 8.20 -0.76 -5.01
N THR A 62 9.31 -0.35 -5.60
CA THR A 62 9.34 0.32 -6.91
C THR A 62 10.55 -0.15 -7.73
N PRO A 63 10.46 -0.17 -9.07
CA PRO A 63 11.55 -0.57 -9.95
C PRO A 63 12.90 0.12 -9.69
N ARG A 64 12.84 1.38 -9.26
CA ARG A 64 14.04 2.20 -9.06
C ARG A 64 14.63 2.16 -7.65
N SER A 65 14.01 1.44 -6.70
CA SER A 65 14.59 1.23 -5.37
C SER A 65 15.67 0.15 -5.39
N ARG A 66 15.45 -0.91 -6.17
CA ARG A 66 16.39 -2.04 -6.32
C ARG A 66 16.32 -2.61 -7.73
N PRO A 67 17.44 -3.15 -8.29
CA PRO A 67 17.39 -3.93 -9.51
C PRO A 67 16.41 -5.11 -9.39
N ALA A 68 15.72 -5.44 -10.48
CA ALA A 68 14.71 -6.49 -10.50
C ALA A 68 15.23 -7.85 -9.98
N PHE A 69 16.47 -8.21 -10.31
CA PHE A 69 17.09 -9.46 -9.83
C PHE A 69 17.32 -9.46 -8.31
N ALA A 70 17.67 -8.29 -7.72
CA ALA A 70 17.84 -8.18 -6.27
C ALA A 70 16.49 -8.26 -5.55
N THR A 71 15.42 -7.72 -6.14
CA THR A 71 14.05 -7.88 -5.65
C THR A 71 13.64 -9.35 -5.69
N ALA A 72 13.84 -10.05 -6.80
CA ALA A 72 13.54 -11.48 -6.91
C ALA A 72 14.34 -12.31 -5.88
N GLN A 73 15.63 -12.02 -5.71
CA GLN A 73 16.48 -12.70 -4.72
C GLN A 73 15.98 -12.47 -3.29
N ALA A 74 15.63 -11.24 -2.94
CA ALA A 74 15.12 -10.92 -1.60
C ALA A 74 13.81 -11.66 -1.30
N LEU A 75 12.88 -11.72 -2.26
CA LEU A 75 11.62 -12.45 -2.12
C LEU A 75 11.83 -13.96 -1.99
N ALA A 76 12.70 -14.55 -2.82
CA ALA A 76 13.03 -15.97 -2.75
C ALA A 76 13.73 -16.34 -1.44
N THR A 77 14.56 -15.43 -0.89
CA THR A 77 15.19 -15.60 0.42
C THR A 77 14.17 -15.48 1.56
N LEU A 78 13.27 -14.48 1.48
CA LEU A 78 12.18 -14.32 2.46
C LEU A 78 11.25 -15.54 2.48
N ALA A 79 11.03 -16.17 1.32
CA ALA A 79 10.19 -17.36 1.19
C ALA A 79 10.76 -18.57 1.96
N VAL A 80 12.08 -18.64 2.23
CA VAL A 80 12.66 -19.66 3.11
C VAL A 80 12.16 -19.49 4.56
N ALA A 81 12.00 -18.24 5.02
CA ALA A 81 11.50 -17.94 6.36
C ALA A 81 9.97 -17.97 6.44
N ALA A 82 9.28 -17.74 5.33
CA ALA A 82 7.81 -17.67 5.23
C ALA A 82 7.27 -18.45 4.04
N PRO A 83 7.39 -19.80 4.01
CA PRO A 83 7.01 -20.60 2.86
C PRO A 83 5.53 -20.43 2.48
N GLY A 84 5.27 -19.97 1.24
CA GLY A 84 3.91 -19.73 0.73
C GLY A 84 3.20 -18.49 1.32
N ARG A 85 3.92 -17.67 2.09
CA ARG A 85 3.38 -16.46 2.72
C ARG A 85 4.04 -15.16 2.24
N VAL A 86 4.85 -15.23 1.17
CA VAL A 86 5.48 -14.05 0.60
C VAL A 86 4.61 -13.48 -0.51
N VAL A 87 4.48 -12.17 -0.54
CA VAL A 87 3.75 -11.42 -1.56
C VAL A 87 4.58 -10.23 -2.04
N LEU A 88 4.49 -9.89 -3.31
CA LEU A 88 5.12 -8.70 -3.87
C LEU A 88 4.07 -7.62 -4.13
N GLY A 89 4.07 -6.55 -3.35
CA GLY A 89 3.42 -5.30 -3.74
C GLY A 89 4.43 -4.40 -4.46
N ILE A 90 4.07 -3.92 -5.65
CA ILE A 90 4.93 -3.06 -6.47
C ILE A 90 4.14 -1.92 -7.09
N GLY A 91 4.77 -0.78 -7.32
CA GLY A 91 4.16 0.38 -7.96
C GLY A 91 5.20 1.33 -8.53
N SER A 92 4.77 2.47 -9.08
CA SER A 92 5.68 3.47 -9.64
C SER A 92 6.54 4.18 -8.60
N GLY A 93 6.18 4.14 -7.31
CA GLY A 93 7.00 4.65 -6.22
C GLY A 93 6.89 6.15 -6.01
N ASN A 94 5.69 6.67 -5.80
CA ASN A 94 5.47 8.09 -5.57
C ASN A 94 6.30 8.62 -4.39
N SER A 95 6.02 8.16 -3.15
CA SER A 95 6.77 8.60 -1.96
C SER A 95 8.25 8.23 -2.03
N ALA A 96 8.56 7.01 -2.46
CA ALA A 96 9.93 6.51 -2.58
C ALA A 96 10.81 7.32 -3.53
N ARG A 97 10.22 8.05 -4.48
CA ARG A 97 10.94 8.83 -5.49
C ARG A 97 10.84 10.32 -5.25
N TRP A 98 9.65 10.81 -4.92
CA TRP A 98 9.46 12.24 -4.66
C TRP A 98 10.18 12.73 -3.39
N SER A 99 10.35 11.87 -2.39
CA SER A 99 11.19 12.20 -1.21
C SER A 99 12.66 12.41 -1.56
N LEU A 100 13.10 11.86 -2.69
CA LEU A 100 14.45 12.05 -3.24
C LEU A 100 14.52 13.20 -4.26
N GLY A 101 13.44 13.95 -4.48
CA GLY A 101 13.34 14.94 -5.55
C GLY A 101 13.33 14.34 -6.96
N MET A 102 13.05 13.04 -7.09
CA MET A 102 13.12 12.30 -8.36
C MET A 102 11.75 11.88 -8.86
N GLN A 103 11.64 11.67 -10.17
CA GLN A 103 10.39 11.20 -10.78
C GLN A 103 10.12 9.72 -10.46
N PRO A 104 8.85 9.33 -10.27
CA PRO A 104 8.44 7.93 -10.18
C PRO A 104 8.88 7.12 -11.38
N SER A 105 8.91 5.79 -11.23
CA SER A 105 9.16 4.87 -12.33
C SER A 105 8.04 4.96 -13.37
N THR A 106 8.40 4.77 -14.63
CA THR A 106 7.46 4.67 -15.73
C THR A 106 6.69 3.34 -15.69
N LEU A 107 5.56 3.26 -16.40
CA LEU A 107 4.82 2.01 -16.52
C LEU A 107 5.61 0.95 -17.32
N ALA A 108 6.46 1.37 -18.26
CA ALA A 108 7.33 0.45 -18.99
C ALA A 108 8.38 -0.19 -18.07
N GLU A 109 9.02 0.60 -17.19
CA GLU A 109 9.94 0.07 -16.18
C GLU A 109 9.24 -0.86 -15.19
N LEU A 110 7.99 -0.54 -14.82
CA LEU A 110 7.19 -1.37 -13.93
C LEU A 110 6.87 -2.72 -14.58
N HIS A 111 6.40 -2.72 -15.83
CA HIS A 111 6.16 -3.92 -16.64
C HIS A 111 7.41 -4.80 -16.76
N GLU A 112 8.55 -4.20 -17.18
CA GLU A 112 9.81 -4.93 -17.33
C GLU A 112 10.27 -5.54 -15.99
N THR A 113 10.19 -4.77 -14.90
CA THR A 113 10.58 -5.24 -13.58
C THR A 113 9.71 -6.42 -13.13
N ILE A 114 8.39 -6.35 -13.28
CA ILE A 114 7.49 -7.46 -12.94
C ILE A 114 7.83 -8.70 -13.77
N GLY A 115 8.05 -8.55 -15.07
CA GLY A 115 8.42 -9.64 -15.98
C GLY A 115 9.72 -10.34 -15.58
N VAL A 116 10.76 -9.57 -15.23
CA VAL A 116 12.04 -10.11 -14.75
C VAL A 116 11.86 -10.83 -13.42
N VAL A 117 11.18 -10.20 -12.44
CA VAL A 117 10.96 -10.80 -11.10
C VAL A 117 10.19 -12.11 -11.23
N ARG A 118 9.06 -12.14 -11.96
CA ARG A 118 8.28 -13.36 -12.17
C ARG A 118 9.10 -14.47 -12.82
N SER A 119 9.81 -14.15 -13.90
CA SER A 119 10.61 -15.15 -14.62
C SER A 119 11.65 -15.80 -13.70
N LEU A 120 12.33 -15.00 -12.89
CA LEU A 120 13.33 -15.52 -11.94
C LEU A 120 12.69 -16.38 -10.85
N LEU A 121 11.58 -15.93 -10.24
CA LEU A 121 10.88 -16.69 -9.20
C LEU A 121 10.26 -17.99 -9.73
N GLU A 122 9.94 -18.05 -11.03
CA GLU A 122 9.48 -19.26 -11.73
C GLU A 122 10.64 -20.10 -12.29
N ARG A 123 11.87 -19.90 -11.83
CA ARG A 123 13.09 -20.62 -12.27
C ARG A 123 13.41 -20.48 -13.76
N ARG A 124 12.84 -19.47 -14.43
CA ARG A 124 13.09 -19.18 -15.84
C ARG A 124 14.20 -18.14 -15.98
N SER A 125 14.83 -18.12 -17.15
CA SER A 125 15.73 -17.02 -17.53
C SER A 125 14.92 -15.77 -17.87
N ALA A 126 15.47 -14.60 -17.54
CA ALA A 126 14.94 -13.30 -17.89
C ALA A 126 16.00 -12.48 -18.65
N THR A 127 15.57 -11.59 -19.53
CA THR A 127 16.46 -10.57 -20.09
C THR A 127 16.50 -9.39 -19.13
N TYR A 128 17.68 -9.09 -18.61
CA TYR A 128 17.91 -7.91 -17.76
C TYR A 128 18.71 -6.86 -18.55
N ARG A 129 18.28 -5.61 -18.42
CA ARG A 129 18.90 -4.47 -19.11
C ARG A 129 19.55 -3.53 -18.09
N GLU A 130 20.77 -3.10 -18.41
CA GLU A 130 21.51 -2.10 -17.65
C GLU A 130 22.19 -1.13 -18.63
N GLY A 131 21.67 0.07 -18.74
CA GLY A 131 22.02 0.99 -19.81
C GLY A 131 21.76 0.36 -21.19
N ASP A 132 22.75 0.37 -22.06
CA ASP A 132 22.66 -0.20 -23.42
C ASP A 132 22.93 -1.72 -23.47
N ARG A 133 23.23 -2.36 -22.31
CA ARG A 133 23.51 -3.80 -22.26
C ARG A 133 22.27 -4.58 -21.89
N ALA A 134 22.04 -5.67 -22.63
CA ALA A 134 21.01 -6.66 -22.33
C ALA A 134 21.66 -8.03 -22.16
N GLN A 135 21.38 -8.72 -21.06
CA GLN A 135 21.92 -10.03 -20.75
C GLN A 135 20.82 -10.97 -20.27
N SER A 136 20.95 -12.25 -20.62
CA SER A 136 20.12 -13.30 -20.03
C SER A 136 20.63 -13.61 -18.63
N ILE A 137 19.74 -13.52 -17.63
CA ILE A 137 20.04 -13.81 -16.24
C ILE A 137 19.11 -14.91 -15.72
N ARG A 138 19.58 -15.65 -14.72
CA ARG A 138 18.78 -16.64 -13.98
C ARG A 138 19.41 -16.90 -12.62
N PHE A 139 18.68 -17.52 -11.71
CA PHE A 139 19.31 -18.11 -10.53
C PHE A 139 20.28 -19.22 -10.96
N VAL A 140 21.54 -19.11 -10.56
CA VAL A 140 22.59 -20.07 -10.95
C VAL A 140 22.42 -21.40 -10.20
N HIS A 141 21.92 -21.32 -8.96
CA HIS A 141 21.68 -22.48 -8.09
C HIS A 141 20.23 -22.44 -7.57
N PRO A 142 19.21 -22.70 -8.42
CA PRO A 142 17.80 -22.60 -8.03
C PRO A 142 17.38 -23.64 -6.99
N GLU A 143 18.14 -24.74 -6.86
CA GLU A 143 17.95 -25.80 -5.85
C GLU A 143 18.69 -25.50 -4.53
N GLY A 144 19.29 -24.32 -4.41
CA GLY A 144 20.04 -23.95 -3.23
C GLY A 144 19.13 -23.75 -2.01
N ARG A 145 19.54 -24.28 -0.85
CA ARG A 145 18.80 -24.18 0.44
C ARG A 145 18.56 -22.76 0.96
N TRP A 146 19.16 -21.76 0.34
CA TRP A 146 19.03 -20.32 0.68
C TRP A 146 17.93 -19.60 -0.08
N LEU A 147 17.22 -20.32 -0.96
CA LEU A 147 16.09 -19.79 -1.76
C LEU A 147 14.92 -20.78 -1.67
N ASP A 148 13.71 -20.28 -1.57
CA ASP A 148 12.50 -21.05 -1.85
C ASP A 148 11.85 -20.50 -3.13
N LEU A 149 11.83 -21.32 -4.18
CA LEU A 149 11.22 -21.05 -5.48
C LEU A 149 10.13 -22.08 -5.81
N GLU A 150 9.68 -22.86 -4.80
CA GLU A 150 8.68 -23.92 -4.99
C GLU A 150 7.24 -23.34 -5.03
N ARG A 151 7.05 -22.23 -4.34
CA ARG A 151 5.73 -21.63 -4.19
C ARG A 151 5.64 -20.31 -4.94
N PRO A 152 4.50 -20.03 -5.60
CA PRO A 152 4.33 -18.77 -6.29
C PRO A 152 4.33 -17.59 -5.30
N VAL A 153 4.93 -16.48 -5.73
CA VAL A 153 4.86 -15.20 -5.03
C VAL A 153 3.86 -14.32 -5.79
N PRO A 154 2.65 -14.11 -5.26
CA PRO A 154 1.65 -13.25 -5.91
C PRO A 154 2.16 -11.83 -6.05
N VAL A 155 1.88 -11.22 -7.20
CA VAL A 155 2.25 -9.83 -7.52
C VAL A 155 1.02 -8.94 -7.45
N TRP A 156 1.07 -7.92 -6.61
CA TRP A 156 0.06 -6.89 -6.49
C TRP A 156 0.60 -5.55 -6.99
N VAL A 157 -0.12 -4.90 -7.92
CA VAL A 157 0.27 -3.60 -8.45
C VAL A 157 -0.55 -2.49 -7.82
N SER A 158 0.13 -1.52 -7.19
CA SER A 158 -0.54 -0.29 -6.73
C SER A 158 -0.72 0.68 -7.90
N ALA A 159 -1.98 0.90 -8.32
CA ALA A 159 -2.32 1.64 -9.53
C ALA A 159 -3.49 2.61 -9.31
N PHE A 160 -3.21 3.90 -9.18
CA PHE A 160 -4.25 4.92 -8.97
C PHE A 160 -4.74 5.59 -10.26
N GLY A 161 -4.05 5.40 -11.37
CA GLY A 161 -4.42 5.95 -12.68
C GLY A 161 -4.84 4.89 -13.70
N PRO A 162 -5.63 5.27 -14.73
CA PRO A 162 -6.27 4.32 -15.65
C PRO A 162 -5.27 3.43 -16.42
N ARG A 163 -4.13 3.98 -16.85
CA ARG A 163 -3.09 3.19 -17.55
C ARG A 163 -2.41 2.16 -16.63
N GLY A 164 -2.17 2.53 -15.35
CA GLY A 164 -1.63 1.62 -14.35
C GLY A 164 -2.60 0.49 -14.01
N GLN A 165 -3.92 0.76 -13.99
CA GLN A 165 -4.97 -0.24 -13.77
C GLN A 165 -5.02 -1.27 -14.91
N ARG A 166 -4.87 -0.84 -16.17
CA ARG A 166 -4.74 -1.76 -17.31
C ARG A 166 -3.47 -2.62 -17.23
N LEU A 167 -2.33 -2.00 -16.87
CA LEU A 167 -1.09 -2.73 -16.64
C LEU A 167 -1.24 -3.77 -15.53
N ALA A 168 -1.93 -3.43 -14.43
CA ALA A 168 -2.20 -4.39 -13.36
C ALA A 168 -2.98 -5.62 -13.86
N GLY A 169 -3.97 -5.43 -14.72
CA GLY A 169 -4.67 -6.52 -15.39
C GLY A 169 -3.74 -7.40 -16.22
N ALA A 170 -2.84 -6.78 -16.98
CA ALA A 170 -1.90 -7.50 -17.83
C ALA A 170 -0.84 -8.29 -17.04
N ASP A 171 -0.33 -7.73 -15.94
CA ASP A 171 0.91 -8.21 -15.32
C ASP A 171 0.75 -8.72 -13.87
N ALA A 172 -0.35 -8.41 -13.17
CA ALA A 172 -0.47 -8.67 -11.74
C ALA A 172 -1.50 -9.77 -11.40
N ASP A 173 -1.44 -10.29 -10.19
CA ASP A 173 -2.42 -11.21 -9.62
C ASP A 173 -3.46 -10.44 -8.78
N GLY A 174 -3.13 -9.20 -8.42
CA GLY A 174 -4.05 -8.27 -7.79
C GLY A 174 -3.68 -6.82 -8.04
N VAL A 175 -4.64 -5.94 -7.86
CA VAL A 175 -4.44 -4.49 -7.95
C VAL A 175 -4.83 -3.83 -6.63
N LEU A 176 -4.03 -2.85 -6.19
CA LEU A 176 -4.32 -2.01 -5.02
C LEU A 176 -4.69 -0.61 -5.51
N VAL A 177 -5.92 -0.19 -5.22
CA VAL A 177 -6.44 1.15 -5.56
C VAL A 177 -6.96 1.86 -4.32
N ARG A 178 -7.34 3.13 -4.44
CA ARG A 178 -8.06 3.81 -3.36
C ARG A 178 -9.55 3.50 -3.41
N TRP A 179 -10.16 3.41 -2.23
CA TRP A 179 -11.61 3.37 -2.13
C TRP A 179 -12.20 4.76 -2.34
N GLU A 180 -12.94 4.94 -3.41
CA GLU A 180 -13.66 6.17 -3.73
C GLU A 180 -15.17 5.88 -3.99
N GLY A 181 -15.66 4.72 -3.52
CA GLY A 181 -17.03 4.24 -3.68
C GLY A 181 -17.20 3.16 -4.76
N ALA A 182 -18.36 2.52 -4.74
CA ALA A 182 -18.65 1.37 -5.62
C ALA A 182 -18.63 1.71 -7.11
N GLU A 183 -19.14 2.88 -7.50
CA GLU A 183 -19.13 3.33 -8.91
C GLU A 183 -17.71 3.53 -9.43
N ALA A 184 -16.84 4.18 -8.64
CA ALA A 184 -15.44 4.35 -9.00
C ALA A 184 -14.72 3.00 -9.11
N LEU A 185 -15.02 2.04 -8.22
CA LEU A 185 -14.46 0.70 -8.27
C LEU A 185 -14.91 -0.07 -9.52
N ALA A 186 -16.16 0.08 -9.96
CA ALA A 186 -16.65 -0.54 -11.19
C ALA A 186 -15.84 -0.09 -12.43
N ALA A 187 -15.52 1.20 -12.52
CA ALA A 187 -14.67 1.72 -13.59
C ALA A 187 -13.21 1.21 -13.50
N VAL A 188 -12.70 0.98 -12.29
CA VAL A 188 -11.38 0.31 -12.08
C VAL A 188 -11.43 -1.12 -12.60
N ARG A 189 -12.46 -1.89 -12.18
CA ARG A 189 -12.67 -3.29 -12.59
C ARG A 189 -12.66 -3.42 -14.11
N GLU A 190 -13.37 -2.56 -14.81
CA GLU A 190 -13.41 -2.55 -16.27
C GLU A 190 -12.03 -2.39 -16.91
N ARG A 191 -11.22 -1.46 -16.37
CA ARG A 191 -9.87 -1.21 -16.88
C ARG A 191 -8.92 -2.38 -16.61
N VAL A 192 -9.00 -2.98 -15.43
CA VAL A 192 -8.21 -4.17 -15.05
C VAL A 192 -8.60 -5.34 -15.97
N ARG A 193 -9.92 -5.62 -16.14
CA ARG A 193 -10.42 -6.67 -17.05
C ARG A 193 -9.93 -6.45 -18.49
N ALA A 194 -10.00 -5.22 -19.00
CA ALA A 194 -9.53 -4.91 -20.33
C ALA A 194 -8.04 -5.21 -20.49
N GLY A 195 -7.20 -4.83 -19.50
CA GLY A 195 -5.77 -5.15 -19.52
C GLY A 195 -5.48 -6.66 -19.47
N ALA A 196 -6.24 -7.43 -18.67
CA ALA A 196 -6.11 -8.88 -18.59
C ALA A 196 -6.48 -9.55 -19.93
N VAL A 197 -7.59 -9.16 -20.53
CA VAL A 197 -8.04 -9.69 -21.83
C VAL A 197 -7.03 -9.39 -22.93
N GLU A 198 -6.50 -8.16 -23.00
CA GLU A 198 -5.46 -7.77 -23.98
C GLU A 198 -4.18 -8.61 -23.83
N ALA A 199 -3.85 -9.01 -22.60
CA ALA A 199 -2.70 -9.85 -22.31
C ALA A 199 -2.99 -11.36 -22.42
N GLY A 200 -4.21 -11.77 -22.81
CA GLY A 200 -4.62 -13.17 -22.90
C GLY A 200 -4.74 -13.88 -21.54
N ARG A 201 -4.99 -13.11 -20.47
CA ARG A 201 -5.17 -13.62 -19.10
C ARG A 201 -6.64 -13.70 -18.74
N ASP A 202 -6.95 -14.57 -17.79
CA ASP A 202 -8.29 -14.63 -17.19
C ASP A 202 -8.56 -13.35 -16.37
N PRO A 203 -9.53 -12.52 -16.76
CA PRO A 203 -9.83 -11.27 -16.06
C PRO A 203 -10.47 -11.52 -14.68
N ASP A 204 -11.06 -12.67 -14.42
CA ASP A 204 -11.69 -13.02 -13.15
C ASP A 204 -10.67 -13.55 -12.13
N ALA A 205 -9.46 -13.89 -12.57
CA ALA A 205 -8.36 -14.28 -11.69
C ALA A 205 -7.67 -13.09 -11.01
N ILE A 206 -7.93 -11.85 -11.43
CA ILE A 206 -7.25 -10.66 -10.89
C ILE A 206 -8.03 -10.12 -9.69
N LYS A 207 -7.43 -10.20 -8.50
CA LYS A 207 -8.03 -9.70 -7.26
C LYS A 207 -8.09 -8.17 -7.22
N LEU A 208 -9.20 -7.62 -6.74
CA LEU A 208 -9.36 -6.18 -6.50
C LEU A 208 -9.15 -5.86 -5.03
N GLY A 209 -8.09 -5.12 -4.73
CA GLY A 209 -7.77 -4.62 -3.41
C GLY A 209 -7.93 -3.10 -3.30
N VAL A 210 -8.33 -2.63 -2.13
CA VAL A 210 -8.41 -1.20 -1.82
C VAL A 210 -7.51 -0.84 -0.65
N VAL A 211 -6.91 0.36 -0.72
CA VAL A 211 -6.17 0.99 0.37
C VAL A 211 -7.11 1.96 1.07
N PHE A 212 -7.27 1.80 2.37
CA PHE A 212 -8.27 2.48 3.13
C PHE A 212 -7.76 2.96 4.50
N ALA A 213 -7.81 4.26 4.73
CA ALA A 213 -7.49 4.85 6.02
C ALA A 213 -8.76 4.91 6.89
N VAL A 214 -8.73 4.26 8.04
CA VAL A 214 -9.90 4.13 8.92
C VAL A 214 -9.54 4.31 10.39
N SER A 215 -10.47 4.87 11.18
CA SER A 215 -10.37 4.92 12.63
C SER A 215 -11.76 4.78 13.25
N PRO A 216 -12.07 3.66 13.91
CA PRO A 216 -13.28 3.55 14.71
C PRO A 216 -13.16 4.45 15.95
N ILE A 217 -14.17 5.29 16.19
CA ILE A 217 -14.29 6.18 17.36
C ILE A 217 -15.62 5.94 18.05
N GLU A 218 -15.68 6.18 19.37
CA GLU A 218 -16.91 6.09 20.16
C GLU A 218 -17.66 7.43 20.23
N SER A 219 -16.91 8.52 20.12
CA SER A 219 -17.48 9.88 20.12
C SER A 219 -16.72 10.83 19.24
N ALA A 220 -17.39 11.89 18.77
CA ALA A 220 -16.77 12.95 17.97
C ALA A 220 -15.62 13.66 18.71
N GLY A 221 -15.67 13.73 20.04
CA GLY A 221 -14.64 14.34 20.88
C GLY A 221 -13.30 13.63 20.85
N GLU A 222 -13.27 12.33 20.49
CA GLU A 222 -12.01 11.60 20.34
C GLU A 222 -11.10 12.22 19.26
N LEU A 223 -11.63 12.87 18.23
CA LEU A 223 -10.85 13.51 17.18
C LEU A 223 -10.08 14.76 17.66
N GLU A 224 -10.44 15.29 18.81
CA GLU A 224 -9.76 16.44 19.40
C GLU A 224 -8.59 16.01 20.30
N THR A 225 -8.45 14.71 20.52
CA THR A 225 -7.40 14.16 21.39
C THR A 225 -6.02 14.18 20.71
N PRO A 226 -4.94 14.28 21.50
CA PRO A 226 -3.58 14.14 20.97
C PRO A 226 -3.37 12.80 20.23
N LEU A 227 -3.95 11.71 20.74
CA LEU A 227 -3.85 10.37 20.14
C LEU A 227 -4.45 10.33 18.73
N ALA A 228 -5.60 10.98 18.50
CA ALA A 228 -6.19 11.04 17.16
C ALA A 228 -5.32 11.86 16.20
N ARG A 229 -4.75 12.98 16.67
CA ARG A 229 -3.80 13.78 15.86
C ARG A 229 -2.54 13.00 15.52
N GLU A 230 -2.00 12.23 16.47
CA GLU A 230 -0.84 11.36 16.25
C GLU A 230 -1.13 10.29 15.18
N ASN A 231 -2.27 9.62 15.27
CA ASN A 231 -2.61 8.49 14.40
C ASN A 231 -3.17 8.91 13.03
N LEU A 232 -3.89 10.00 12.93
CA LEU A 232 -4.59 10.42 11.70
C LEU A 232 -3.90 11.61 11.01
N GLY A 233 -3.21 12.46 11.75
CA GLY A 233 -2.54 13.65 11.21
C GLY A 233 -1.56 13.35 10.07
N PRO A 234 -0.65 12.37 10.22
CA PRO A 234 0.26 11.99 9.13
C PRO A 234 -0.47 11.55 7.86
N LEU A 235 -1.63 10.90 7.99
CA LEU A 235 -2.46 10.50 6.85
C LEU A 235 -3.09 11.69 6.15
N VAL A 236 -3.58 12.69 6.92
CA VAL A 236 -4.12 13.95 6.39
C VAL A 236 -3.05 14.66 5.56
N VAL A 237 -1.87 14.88 6.15
CA VAL A 237 -0.77 15.58 5.47
C VAL A 237 -0.30 14.78 4.23
N SER A 238 -0.20 13.45 4.34
CA SER A 238 0.14 12.58 3.21
C SER A 238 -0.87 12.72 2.05
N ARG A 239 -2.17 12.82 2.36
CA ARG A 239 -3.20 13.02 1.33
C ARG A 239 -3.05 14.36 0.62
N LEU A 240 -2.81 15.44 1.37
CA LEU A 240 -2.58 16.78 0.81
C LEU A 240 -1.33 16.83 -0.07
N ARG A 241 -0.24 16.19 0.35
CA ARG A 241 0.99 16.01 -0.46
C ARG A 241 0.70 15.32 -1.79
N TYR A 242 -0.03 14.21 -1.73
CA TYR A 242 -0.40 13.47 -2.93
C TYR A 242 -1.24 14.31 -3.89
N LEU A 243 -2.25 15.00 -3.39
CA LEU A 243 -3.14 15.84 -4.20
C LEU A 243 -2.36 16.96 -4.88
N THR A 244 -1.53 17.70 -4.14
CA THR A 244 -0.73 18.81 -4.69
C THR A 244 0.43 18.37 -5.59
N ALA A 245 0.82 17.11 -5.57
CA ALA A 245 1.80 16.54 -6.50
C ALA A 245 1.18 16.08 -7.83
N ASN A 246 -0.13 15.75 -7.84
CA ASN A 246 -0.81 15.15 -9.00
C ASN A 246 -1.82 16.08 -9.68
N HIS A 247 -2.17 17.22 -9.07
CA HIS A 247 -3.14 18.17 -9.60
C HIS A 247 -2.55 19.58 -9.63
N ALA A 248 -2.86 20.32 -10.67
CA ALA A 248 -2.38 21.69 -10.84
C ALA A 248 -3.24 22.72 -10.12
N SER A 249 -4.56 22.46 -10.01
CA SER A 249 -5.53 23.38 -9.43
C SER A 249 -6.54 22.69 -8.49
N ALA A 250 -7.21 23.49 -7.66
CA ALA A 250 -8.25 23.00 -6.76
C ALA A 250 -9.48 22.44 -7.50
N ASP A 251 -9.74 22.87 -8.74
CA ASP A 251 -10.87 22.40 -9.53
C ASP A 251 -10.72 20.95 -10.00
N GLU A 252 -9.47 20.47 -10.06
CA GLU A 252 -9.14 19.09 -10.44
C GLU A 252 -9.30 18.08 -9.29
N VAL A 253 -9.52 18.57 -8.06
CA VAL A 253 -9.70 17.70 -6.89
C VAL A 253 -11.16 17.70 -6.41
N PRO A 254 -11.64 16.60 -5.78
CA PRO A 254 -12.96 16.55 -5.21
C PRO A 254 -13.22 17.72 -4.24
N GLU A 255 -14.43 18.26 -4.25
CA GLU A 255 -14.80 19.46 -3.50
C GLU A 255 -14.36 19.42 -2.04
N ARG A 256 -14.58 18.30 -1.36
CA ARG A 256 -14.18 18.07 0.04
C ARG A 256 -12.70 18.31 0.35
N PHE A 257 -11.82 18.29 -0.66
CA PHE A 257 -10.36 18.50 -0.48
C PHE A 257 -9.90 19.89 -0.92
N ARG A 258 -10.71 20.69 -1.61
CA ARG A 258 -10.28 21.94 -2.27
C ARG A 258 -9.67 22.96 -1.31
N ALA A 259 -10.27 23.15 -0.14
CA ALA A 259 -9.76 24.08 0.86
C ALA A 259 -8.39 23.66 1.38
N GLY A 260 -8.24 22.40 1.81
CA GLY A 260 -6.97 21.84 2.29
C GLY A 260 -5.90 21.82 1.19
N PHE A 261 -6.28 21.43 -0.03
CA PHE A 261 -5.40 21.48 -1.20
C PHE A 261 -4.83 22.87 -1.43
N SER A 262 -5.69 23.91 -1.50
CA SER A 262 -5.28 25.28 -1.76
C SER A 262 -4.36 25.84 -0.65
N ALA A 263 -4.67 25.52 0.61
CA ALA A 263 -3.83 25.91 1.73
C ALA A 263 -2.45 25.23 1.68
N TYR A 264 -2.43 23.92 1.47
CA TYR A 264 -1.18 23.16 1.37
C TYR A 264 -0.35 23.52 0.12
N GLN A 265 -1.01 23.87 -0.99
CA GLN A 265 -0.33 24.35 -2.21
C GLN A 265 0.40 25.68 -1.93
N ARG A 266 -0.22 26.63 -1.19
CA ARG A 266 0.45 27.88 -0.78
C ARG A 266 1.64 27.61 0.14
N TYR A 267 1.48 26.74 1.15
CA TYR A 267 2.59 26.33 2.00
C TYR A 267 3.75 25.79 1.17
N ARG A 268 3.48 24.82 0.29
CA ARG A 268 4.48 24.19 -0.56
C ARG A 268 5.16 25.17 -1.52
N ALA A 269 4.45 26.18 -2.01
CA ALA A 269 5.02 27.22 -2.88
C ALA A 269 6.02 28.12 -2.17
N GLY A 270 5.89 28.27 -0.83
CA GLY A 270 6.84 29.02 0.00
C GLY A 270 8.13 28.28 0.35
N LEU A 271 8.21 26.97 0.08
CA LEU A 271 9.42 26.17 0.35
C LEU A 271 10.51 26.45 -0.69
N ASP A 272 11.77 26.41 -0.26
CA ASP A 272 12.92 26.49 -1.16
C ASP A 272 12.86 25.38 -2.22
N ALA A 273 13.11 25.72 -3.48
CA ALA A 273 12.95 24.81 -4.61
C ALA A 273 13.91 23.61 -4.58
N GLU A 274 15.13 23.79 -4.04
CA GLU A 274 16.15 22.75 -4.00
C GLU A 274 15.87 21.73 -2.89
N THR A 275 15.38 22.20 -1.73
CA THR A 275 15.14 21.37 -0.53
C THR A 275 13.67 20.99 -0.32
N ARG A 276 12.76 21.51 -1.15
CA ARG A 276 11.30 21.30 -1.06
C ARG A 276 10.90 19.83 -0.87
N HIS A 277 11.58 18.93 -1.54
CA HIS A 277 11.30 17.51 -1.43
C HIS A 277 11.58 16.94 -0.04
N LEU A 278 12.63 17.42 0.65
CA LEU A 278 12.98 17.02 2.01
C LEU A 278 11.93 17.52 3.00
N GLU A 279 11.65 18.83 2.97
CA GLU A 279 10.66 19.46 3.84
C GLU A 279 9.25 18.87 3.62
N ASN A 280 8.88 18.65 2.35
CA ASN A 280 7.58 18.10 2.00
C ASN A 280 7.40 16.65 2.48
N TYR A 281 8.47 15.89 2.74
CA TYR A 281 8.41 14.51 3.21
C TYR A 281 8.83 14.32 4.67
N LEU A 282 9.16 15.40 5.40
CA LEU A 282 9.40 15.35 6.83
C LEU A 282 8.15 14.78 7.55
N GLY A 283 8.34 13.75 8.36
CA GLY A 283 7.27 13.07 9.11
C GLY A 283 6.30 12.23 8.27
N TYR A 284 6.61 11.93 6.99
CA TYR A 284 5.71 11.20 6.10
C TYR A 284 5.23 9.88 6.71
N LEU A 285 3.91 9.78 6.96
CA LEU A 285 3.19 8.64 7.57
C LEU A 285 3.68 8.21 8.96
N VAL A 286 4.59 8.98 9.59
CA VAL A 286 5.17 8.66 10.91
C VAL A 286 4.68 9.62 11.98
N PHE A 287 4.82 10.92 11.74
CA PHE A 287 4.36 11.97 12.64
C PHE A 287 3.97 13.23 11.85
N THR A 288 3.18 14.10 12.49
CA THR A 288 2.90 15.43 11.92
C THR A 288 3.93 16.43 12.43
N PRO A 289 4.75 17.05 11.58
CA PRO A 289 5.62 18.16 11.98
C PRO A 289 4.79 19.34 12.53
N GLU A 290 5.30 20.04 13.54
CA GLU A 290 4.62 21.14 14.23
C GLU A 290 4.04 22.17 13.24
N HIS A 291 4.82 22.59 12.25
CA HIS A 291 4.42 23.56 11.22
C HIS A 291 3.35 23.04 10.24
N LEU A 292 2.97 21.77 10.30
CA LEU A 292 1.90 21.15 9.50
C LEU A 292 0.67 20.79 10.35
N GLU A 293 0.71 21.01 11.66
CA GLU A 293 -0.42 20.72 12.55
C GLU A 293 -1.66 21.55 12.23
N GLU A 294 -1.51 22.75 11.65
CA GLU A 294 -2.62 23.58 11.19
C GLU A 294 -3.53 22.87 10.17
N PHE A 295 -2.98 21.91 9.39
CA PHE A 295 -3.74 21.12 8.42
C PHE A 295 -4.51 19.96 9.06
N VAL A 296 -4.19 19.60 10.31
CA VAL A 296 -4.79 18.47 11.03
C VAL A 296 -5.90 18.96 11.93
N THR A 297 -7.11 18.98 11.40
CA THR A 297 -8.34 19.36 12.09
C THR A 297 -9.30 18.16 12.15
N PRO A 298 -10.29 18.14 13.07
CA PRO A 298 -11.34 17.12 13.06
C PRO A 298 -12.02 16.97 11.70
N GLU A 299 -12.22 18.07 10.96
CA GLU A 299 -12.81 18.06 9.63
C GLU A 299 -11.89 17.40 8.60
N SER A 300 -10.60 17.77 8.55
CA SER A 300 -9.64 17.19 7.62
C SER A 300 -9.42 15.69 7.91
N MET A 301 -9.40 15.27 9.18
CA MET A 301 -9.32 13.86 9.57
C MET A 301 -10.54 13.08 9.06
N ARG A 302 -11.77 13.59 9.23
CA ARG A 302 -12.99 12.96 8.66
C ARG A 302 -12.99 12.92 7.13
N THR A 303 -12.41 13.93 6.50
CA THR A 303 -12.36 14.03 5.03
C THR A 303 -11.40 13.00 4.43
N VAL A 304 -10.26 12.78 5.07
CA VAL A 304 -9.19 11.90 4.56
C VAL A 304 -9.40 10.46 5.01
N CYS A 305 -9.77 10.26 6.28
CA CYS A 305 -9.92 8.94 6.88
C CYS A 305 -11.41 8.64 7.12
N ARG A 306 -11.79 7.36 6.98
CA ARG A 306 -13.10 6.95 7.46
C ARG A 306 -13.08 6.90 8.98
N VAL A 307 -13.65 7.93 9.59
CA VAL A 307 -13.77 8.05 11.03
C VAL A 307 -15.25 7.92 11.38
N GLY A 308 -15.59 6.98 12.25
CA GLY A 308 -16.99 6.73 12.63
C GLY A 308 -17.10 5.72 13.76
N SER A 309 -18.32 5.48 14.24
CA SER A 309 -18.62 4.41 15.19
C SER A 309 -18.21 3.03 14.63
N PRO A 310 -18.00 2.03 15.47
CA PRO A 310 -17.74 0.66 15.00
C PRO A 310 -18.77 0.16 13.97
N ALA A 311 -20.05 0.50 14.15
CA ALA A 311 -21.11 0.12 13.22
C ALA A 311 -20.97 0.81 11.84
N GLU A 312 -20.63 2.11 11.82
CA GLU A 312 -20.40 2.83 10.56
C GLU A 312 -19.14 2.31 9.82
N VAL A 313 -18.08 1.97 10.56
CA VAL A 313 -16.88 1.36 9.96
C VAL A 313 -17.21 -0.03 9.42
N ALA A 314 -17.96 -0.86 10.14
CA ALA A 314 -18.40 -2.16 9.66
C ALA A 314 -19.28 -2.05 8.41
N ALA A 315 -20.22 -1.11 8.38
CA ALA A 315 -21.07 -0.85 7.21
C ALA A 315 -20.26 -0.43 5.97
N GLU A 316 -19.20 0.36 6.14
CA GLU A 316 -18.30 0.72 5.03
C GLU A 316 -17.51 -0.48 4.50
N LEU A 317 -16.98 -1.32 5.41
CA LEU A 317 -16.28 -2.55 5.01
C LEU A 317 -17.23 -3.54 4.32
N GLN A 318 -18.49 -3.64 4.77
CA GLN A 318 -19.52 -4.43 4.11
C GLN A 318 -19.84 -3.89 2.72
N ALA A 319 -19.98 -2.57 2.56
CA ALA A 319 -20.21 -1.94 1.26
C ALA A 319 -19.07 -2.21 0.27
N MET A 320 -17.81 -2.31 0.75
CA MET A 320 -16.67 -2.75 -0.08
C MET A 320 -16.82 -4.20 -0.50
N ALA A 321 -17.19 -5.09 0.42
CA ALA A 321 -17.42 -6.50 0.13
C ALA A 321 -18.55 -6.68 -0.91
N ASP A 322 -19.68 -5.98 -0.73
CA ASP A 322 -20.84 -6.00 -1.64
C ASP A 322 -20.48 -5.46 -3.04
N ALA A 323 -19.54 -4.50 -3.11
CA ALA A 323 -18.98 -4.00 -4.37
C ALA A 323 -17.99 -4.96 -5.01
N GLY A 324 -17.70 -6.10 -4.37
CA GLY A 324 -16.78 -7.13 -4.86
C GLY A 324 -15.31 -6.76 -4.67
N VAL A 325 -14.96 -6.08 -3.57
CA VAL A 325 -13.58 -5.94 -3.13
C VAL A 325 -13.11 -7.25 -2.52
N ASP A 326 -12.00 -7.80 -3.04
CA ASP A 326 -11.40 -9.04 -2.54
C ASP A 326 -10.52 -8.79 -1.31
N HIS A 327 -9.87 -7.63 -1.24
CA HIS A 327 -8.89 -7.31 -0.22
C HIS A 327 -8.95 -5.83 0.22
N VAL A 328 -9.03 -5.58 1.52
CA VAL A 328 -8.95 -4.24 2.11
C VAL A 328 -7.67 -4.10 2.91
N SER A 329 -6.78 -3.23 2.46
CA SER A 329 -5.54 -2.90 3.18
C SER A 329 -5.74 -1.64 4.01
N LEU A 330 -5.72 -1.79 5.33
CA LEU A 330 -5.90 -0.68 6.27
C LEU A 330 -4.58 0.09 6.42
N GLN A 331 -4.68 1.41 6.28
CA GLN A 331 -3.55 2.32 6.44
C GLN A 331 -3.70 3.07 7.76
N LEU A 332 -2.70 2.91 8.63
CA LEU A 332 -2.62 3.53 9.95
C LEU A 332 -1.27 4.22 10.12
N SER A 333 -1.17 5.15 11.05
CA SER A 333 0.09 5.74 11.51
C SER A 333 0.27 5.45 12.99
N GLY A 334 1.52 5.54 13.49
CA GLY A 334 1.83 5.28 14.88
C GLY A 334 1.68 3.82 15.31
N ASP A 335 1.41 3.57 16.59
CA ASP A 335 1.20 2.21 17.10
C ASP A 335 -0.17 1.67 16.68
N ALA A 336 -0.18 0.75 15.74
CA ALA A 336 -1.39 0.13 15.22
C ALA A 336 -2.08 -0.83 16.21
N ARG A 337 -1.41 -1.30 17.29
CA ARG A 337 -1.94 -2.34 18.19
C ARG A 337 -3.23 -1.97 18.91
N PRO A 338 -3.37 -0.76 19.50
CA PRO A 338 -4.65 -0.35 20.10
C PRO A 338 -5.79 -0.29 19.09
N PHE A 339 -5.50 0.14 17.88
CA PHE A 339 -6.47 0.15 16.77
C PHE A 339 -6.89 -1.28 16.38
N LEU A 340 -5.94 -2.19 16.22
CA LEU A 340 -6.21 -3.60 15.89
C LEU A 340 -7.07 -4.26 16.97
N ALA A 341 -6.80 -4.00 18.25
CA ALA A 341 -7.60 -4.51 19.36
C ALA A 341 -9.05 -3.99 19.29
N ARG A 342 -9.25 -2.70 19.04
CA ARG A 342 -10.59 -2.09 18.88
C ARG A 342 -11.30 -2.64 17.63
N LEU A 343 -10.60 -2.77 16.52
CA LEU A 343 -11.18 -3.32 15.28
C LEU A 343 -11.64 -4.76 15.52
N ALA A 344 -10.79 -5.60 16.11
CA ALA A 344 -11.09 -7.00 16.38
C ALA A 344 -12.26 -7.20 17.36
N SER A 345 -12.37 -6.34 18.38
CA SER A 345 -13.41 -6.47 19.41
C SER A 345 -14.75 -5.80 19.05
N ALA A 346 -14.73 -4.71 18.29
CA ALA A 346 -15.92 -3.89 18.10
C ALA A 346 -16.41 -3.82 16.65
N VAL A 347 -15.56 -4.05 15.64
CA VAL A 347 -15.93 -3.92 14.22
C VAL A 347 -16.07 -5.28 13.54
N LEU A 348 -15.05 -6.15 13.64
CA LEU A 348 -15.06 -7.43 12.91
C LEU A 348 -16.20 -8.40 13.32
N PRO A 349 -16.69 -8.43 14.57
CA PRO A 349 -17.86 -9.22 14.91
C PRO A 349 -19.12 -8.82 14.12
N LEU A 350 -19.30 -7.51 13.86
CA LEU A 350 -20.46 -7.00 13.12
C LEU A 350 -20.47 -7.43 11.64
N LEU A 351 -19.31 -7.72 11.04
CA LEU A 351 -19.20 -8.26 9.69
C LEU A 351 -19.61 -9.74 9.63
N ARG A 352 -19.25 -10.53 10.66
CA ARG A 352 -19.55 -11.97 10.73
C ARG A 352 -21.02 -12.27 10.97
N ASP A 353 -21.71 -11.43 11.74
CA ASP A 353 -23.14 -11.60 12.01
C ASP A 353 -24.00 -11.37 10.75
N ASN A 354 -23.55 -10.52 9.82
CA ASN A 354 -24.23 -10.31 8.53
C ASN A 354 -24.11 -11.51 7.59
N ASP A 355 -22.95 -12.22 7.60
CA ASP A 355 -22.76 -13.44 6.78
C ASP A 355 -23.60 -14.64 7.28
N ALA A 356 -24.05 -14.62 8.55
CA ALA A 356 -24.86 -15.70 9.14
C ALA A 356 -26.38 -15.55 8.85
N HIS A 357 -26.82 -14.44 8.26
CA HIS A 357 -28.24 -14.12 8.00
C HIS A 357 -28.55 -13.91 6.51
N GLY A 358 -27.60 -14.20 5.58
CA GLY A 358 -27.72 -14.06 4.13
C GLY A 358 -27.78 -15.46 3.43
#